data_7dd5408a2fed08d4f2b9531c7b649e62
#
_entry.id   7dd5408a2fed08d4f2b9531c7b649e62
#
_cell.length_a   1.000
_cell.length_b   1.000
_cell.length_c   1.000
_cell.angle_alpha   90.00
_cell.angle_beta   90.00
_cell.angle_gamma   90.00
#
_symmetry.space_group_name_H-M   'P 1'
#
loop_
_entity.id
_entity.type
_entity.pdbx_description
1 polymer ?
#
loop_
_entity_poly.entity_id
_entity_poly.type
_entity_poly.pdbx_seq_one_letter_code
_entity_poly.pdbx_strand_id
1 'polypeptide(L)'
;MAVERVLSGMRPTGSLHLGHYHGVLKNWVKLQHEHECLFFVADWHALTTHYDTPEIIEESVWEMVIDWIAAGVDPAKATIFIQSKVPEHAELHTLLSMITPLGWLERVPTYKDQQEKLAQKDLSTYGFLGYPLLQSADILIYKATQVPVGEDQIPHIEFTREIARRFNHIYGREKGFEEKAEAAIKKLGSKRGGLYEELRTRYQESGDDEALESARAMIEEQQGLSLGDRERLLGYLEGGGKMILVEPEYKLTPASKMPGLDGQKMSKSYNNTISMRESPDMVAKKIKTMPTDPARIRLTDVGDPDKCPVWQLHEVYSSDETKAWVQQGCRTAGIGCIACKGPVIESVLEELKPIQERAAQYAEDPMLIKNVVAEGCERARKMARETMREVREVMGLSYS
;
A
#
# COMPACT_ATOMS: atom_id res chain seq x y z
N MET A 1 -14.03 9.71 16.97
CA MET A 1 -12.74 9.13 16.54
C MET A 1 -12.49 9.65 15.14
N ALA A 2 -11.32 10.19 14.85
CA ALA A 2 -10.94 10.47 13.47
C ALA A 2 -11.02 9.12 12.72
N VAL A 3 -11.63 9.13 11.52
CA VAL A 3 -11.72 7.90 10.72
C VAL A 3 -10.29 7.56 10.28
N GLU A 4 -9.76 6.45 10.78
CA GLU A 4 -8.48 5.94 10.31
C GLU A 4 -8.60 5.57 8.83
N ARG A 5 -7.89 6.30 8.01
CA ARG A 5 -7.92 6.16 6.56
C ARG A 5 -6.68 5.43 6.06
N VAL A 6 -6.91 4.34 5.35
CA VAL A 6 -5.86 3.52 4.75
C VAL A 6 -5.77 3.80 3.26
N LEU A 7 -4.58 4.11 2.76
CA LEU A 7 -4.31 4.21 1.33
C LEU A 7 -3.29 3.15 0.91
N SER A 8 -3.58 2.45 -0.17
CA SER A 8 -2.61 1.57 -0.82
C SER A 8 -2.81 1.54 -2.32
N GLY A 9 -1.74 1.37 -3.07
CA GLY A 9 -1.78 1.35 -4.54
C GLY A 9 -0.92 0.26 -5.13
N MET A 10 -1.24 -0.11 -6.37
CA MET A 10 -0.49 -1.09 -7.15
C MET A 10 -0.24 -0.58 -8.56
N ARG A 11 0.98 -0.77 -9.08
CA ARG A 11 1.30 -0.42 -10.47
C ARG A 11 0.71 -1.47 -11.42
N PRO A 12 -0.01 -1.06 -12.47
CA PRO A 12 -0.56 -1.98 -13.47
C PRO A 12 0.54 -2.48 -14.43
N THR A 13 1.20 -3.55 -14.04
CA THR A 13 2.31 -4.16 -14.79
C THR A 13 2.02 -5.61 -15.20
N GLY A 14 0.78 -5.88 -15.62
CA GLY A 14 0.29 -7.19 -16.04
C GLY A 14 -0.49 -7.95 -14.96
N SER A 15 -0.92 -9.18 -15.26
CA SER A 15 -1.78 -10.01 -14.41
C SER A 15 -1.17 -10.26 -13.02
N LEU A 16 -2.03 -10.35 -12.00
CA LEU A 16 -1.60 -10.65 -10.65
C LEU A 16 -1.37 -12.16 -10.44
N HIS A 17 -0.55 -12.49 -9.47
CA HIS A 17 -0.20 -13.86 -9.11
C HIS A 17 -0.33 -14.11 -7.61
N LEU A 18 -0.21 -15.35 -7.17
CA LEU A 18 -0.36 -15.74 -5.76
C LEU A 18 0.53 -14.94 -4.81
N GLY A 19 1.70 -14.49 -5.25
CA GLY A 19 2.55 -13.59 -4.46
C GLY A 19 1.89 -12.25 -4.12
N HIS A 20 1.13 -11.65 -5.06
CA HIS A 20 0.35 -10.45 -4.81
C HIS A 20 -0.86 -10.73 -3.92
N TYR A 21 -1.53 -11.88 -4.14
CA TYR A 21 -2.68 -12.27 -3.34
C TYR A 21 -2.32 -12.44 -1.86
N HIS A 22 -1.29 -13.24 -1.57
CA HIS A 22 -0.85 -13.47 -0.19
C HIS A 22 -0.12 -12.27 0.43
N GLY A 23 0.62 -11.50 -0.38
CA GLY A 23 1.40 -10.37 0.12
C GLY A 23 0.61 -9.09 0.35
N VAL A 24 -0.43 -8.86 -0.44
CA VAL A 24 -1.16 -7.58 -0.41
C VAL A 24 -2.66 -7.78 -0.30
N LEU A 25 -3.29 -8.53 -1.22
CA LEU A 25 -4.75 -8.54 -1.34
C LEU A 25 -5.46 -9.16 -0.14
N LYS A 26 -4.93 -10.23 0.43
CA LYS A 26 -5.47 -10.80 1.69
C LYS A 26 -5.50 -9.77 2.84
N ASN A 27 -4.50 -8.91 2.90
CA ASN A 27 -4.45 -7.84 3.89
C ASN A 27 -5.48 -6.73 3.59
N TRP A 28 -5.61 -6.33 2.31
CA TRP A 28 -6.62 -5.35 1.90
C TRP A 28 -8.04 -5.80 2.22
N VAL A 29 -8.35 -7.08 1.97
CA VAL A 29 -9.65 -7.69 2.31
C VAL A 29 -9.94 -7.61 3.81
N LYS A 30 -8.94 -7.71 4.67
CA LYS A 30 -9.12 -7.52 6.12
C LYS A 30 -9.31 -6.05 6.47
N LEU A 31 -8.44 -5.18 5.99
CA LEU A 31 -8.44 -3.75 6.32
C LEU A 31 -9.75 -3.05 5.96
N GLN A 32 -10.42 -3.43 4.86
CA GLN A 32 -11.69 -2.83 4.44
C GLN A 32 -12.85 -3.03 5.44
N HIS A 33 -12.71 -3.93 6.41
CA HIS A 33 -13.72 -4.15 7.46
C HIS A 33 -13.47 -3.30 8.71
N GLU A 34 -12.27 -2.74 8.84
CA GLU A 34 -11.81 -2.04 10.04
C GLU A 34 -11.60 -0.54 9.79
N HIS A 35 -11.27 -0.16 8.54
CA HIS A 35 -10.85 1.19 8.17
C HIS A 35 -11.57 1.71 6.92
N GLU A 36 -11.57 3.04 6.73
CA GLU A 36 -11.90 3.65 5.44
C GLU A 36 -10.75 3.41 4.47
N CYS A 37 -10.93 2.48 3.52
CA CYS A 37 -9.89 2.06 2.61
C CYS A 37 -10.03 2.69 1.22
N LEU A 38 -8.89 3.19 0.71
CA LEU A 38 -8.73 3.67 -0.66
C LEU A 38 -7.66 2.81 -1.34
N PHE A 39 -8.06 2.10 -2.40
CA PHE A 39 -7.15 1.27 -3.19
C PHE A 39 -7.10 1.78 -4.61
N PHE A 40 -5.91 2.09 -5.11
CA PHE A 40 -5.79 2.73 -6.42
C PHE A 40 -4.81 2.03 -7.35
N VAL A 41 -5.16 2.10 -8.63
CA VAL A 41 -4.27 1.70 -9.71
C VAL A 41 -3.32 2.85 -10.00
N ALA A 42 -2.03 2.64 -9.74
CA ALA A 42 -0.98 3.64 -9.86
C ALA A 42 -0.41 3.67 -11.28
N ASP A 43 -1.23 4.11 -12.23
CA ASP A 43 -0.89 4.11 -13.65
C ASP A 43 0.20 5.14 -14.01
N TRP A 44 0.21 6.33 -13.41
CA TRP A 44 1.31 7.28 -13.59
C TRP A 44 2.63 6.75 -13.02
N HIS A 45 2.59 6.05 -11.88
CA HIS A 45 3.79 5.39 -11.37
C HIS A 45 4.30 4.30 -12.32
N ALA A 46 3.42 3.58 -13.00
CA ALA A 46 3.83 2.60 -14.00
C ALA A 46 4.53 3.28 -15.19
N LEU A 47 4.06 4.46 -15.63
CA LEU A 47 4.68 5.23 -16.70
C LEU A 47 6.13 5.63 -16.40
N THR A 48 6.53 5.80 -15.15
CA THR A 48 7.92 6.18 -14.82
C THR A 48 8.96 5.17 -15.29
N THR A 49 8.56 3.91 -15.48
CA THR A 49 9.42 2.82 -15.94
C THR A 49 8.96 2.17 -17.24
N HIS A 50 7.77 2.55 -17.76
CA HIS A 50 7.16 2.01 -18.98
C HIS A 50 6.70 3.14 -19.92
N TYR A 51 7.41 4.28 -19.91
CA TYR A 51 7.08 5.42 -20.76
C TYR A 51 7.25 5.12 -22.27
N ASP A 52 8.07 4.13 -22.59
CA ASP A 52 8.37 3.64 -23.94
C ASP A 52 7.44 2.48 -24.40
N THR A 53 6.63 1.93 -23.49
CA THR A 53 5.72 0.81 -23.73
C THR A 53 4.39 1.01 -23.00
N PRO A 54 3.68 2.14 -23.22
CA PRO A 54 2.48 2.51 -22.43
C PRO A 54 1.26 1.61 -22.69
N GLU A 55 1.23 0.87 -23.78
CA GLU A 55 0.12 -0.02 -24.18
C GLU A 55 -0.15 -1.10 -23.11
N ILE A 56 0.91 -1.55 -22.44
CA ILE A 56 0.81 -2.57 -21.38
C ILE A 56 -0.03 -2.06 -20.21
N ILE A 57 -0.04 -0.75 -19.97
CA ILE A 57 -0.68 -0.16 -18.79
C ILE A 57 -2.19 -0.23 -18.91
N GLU A 58 -2.77 0.19 -20.05
CA GLU A 58 -4.23 0.23 -20.21
C GLU A 58 -4.88 -1.15 -20.05
N GLU A 59 -4.31 -2.16 -20.69
CA GLU A 59 -4.79 -3.55 -20.56
C GLU A 59 -4.66 -4.04 -19.10
N SER A 60 -3.51 -3.78 -18.48
CA SER A 60 -3.23 -4.22 -17.11
C SER A 60 -4.11 -3.56 -16.05
N VAL A 61 -4.62 -2.34 -16.27
CA VAL A 61 -5.50 -1.62 -15.34
C VAL A 61 -6.78 -2.42 -15.08
N TRP A 62 -7.47 -2.82 -16.14
CA TRP A 62 -8.76 -3.51 -16.02
C TRP A 62 -8.59 -4.92 -15.44
N GLU A 63 -7.58 -5.65 -15.92
CA GLU A 63 -7.21 -6.96 -15.40
C GLU A 63 -6.92 -6.93 -13.90
N MET A 64 -6.18 -5.92 -13.45
CA MET A 64 -5.83 -5.74 -12.04
C MET A 64 -7.05 -5.45 -11.17
N VAL A 65 -7.98 -4.60 -11.61
CA VAL A 65 -9.20 -4.30 -10.84
C VAL A 65 -10.10 -5.53 -10.74
N ILE A 66 -10.21 -6.31 -11.81
CA ILE A 66 -10.91 -7.60 -11.77
C ILE A 66 -10.27 -8.52 -10.73
N ASP A 67 -8.93 -8.64 -10.73
CA ASP A 67 -8.21 -9.48 -9.77
C ASP A 67 -8.44 -9.02 -8.32
N TRP A 68 -8.49 -7.71 -8.04
CA TRP A 68 -8.77 -7.19 -6.69
C TRP A 68 -10.15 -7.57 -6.19
N ILE A 69 -11.17 -7.33 -7.01
CA ILE A 69 -12.56 -7.65 -6.65
C ILE A 69 -12.75 -9.16 -6.55
N ALA A 70 -12.16 -9.92 -7.46
CA ALA A 70 -12.16 -11.38 -7.43
C ALA A 70 -11.48 -11.93 -6.17
N ALA A 71 -10.42 -11.29 -5.68
CA ALA A 71 -9.75 -11.62 -4.43
C ALA A 71 -10.61 -11.33 -3.18
N GLY A 72 -11.67 -10.52 -3.31
CA GLY A 72 -12.59 -10.18 -2.22
C GLY A 72 -12.57 -8.72 -1.76
N VAL A 73 -11.90 -7.83 -2.51
CA VAL A 73 -12.04 -6.39 -2.29
C VAL A 73 -13.45 -5.97 -2.71
N ASP A 74 -14.20 -5.43 -1.75
CA ASP A 74 -15.60 -5.07 -1.90
C ASP A 74 -15.74 -3.57 -2.24
N PRO A 75 -16.22 -3.20 -3.44
CA PRO A 75 -16.40 -1.80 -3.82
C PRO A 75 -17.40 -1.01 -2.95
N ALA A 76 -18.25 -1.72 -2.21
CA ALA A 76 -19.16 -1.08 -1.25
C ALA A 76 -18.45 -0.66 0.05
N LYS A 77 -17.30 -1.27 0.37
CA LYS A 77 -16.51 -1.02 1.58
C LYS A 77 -15.25 -0.22 1.31
N ALA A 78 -14.61 -0.44 0.17
CA ALA A 78 -13.40 0.26 -0.22
C ALA A 78 -13.62 1.12 -1.47
N THR A 79 -12.93 2.24 -1.54
CA THR A 79 -12.90 3.09 -2.74
C THR A 79 -11.85 2.58 -3.70
N ILE A 80 -12.25 2.06 -4.86
CA ILE A 80 -11.36 1.55 -5.90
C ILE A 80 -11.30 2.56 -7.03
N PHE A 81 -10.11 3.08 -7.37
CA PHE A 81 -9.98 4.12 -8.39
C PHE A 81 -8.67 4.04 -9.16
N ILE A 82 -8.57 4.82 -10.25
CA ILE A 82 -7.36 4.96 -11.06
C ILE A 82 -6.76 6.34 -10.79
N GLN A 83 -5.47 6.38 -10.50
CA GLN A 83 -4.72 7.60 -10.16
C GLN A 83 -4.92 8.70 -11.19
N SER A 84 -4.75 8.43 -12.49
CA SER A 84 -4.89 9.42 -13.56
C SER A 84 -6.31 9.97 -13.75
N LYS A 85 -7.32 9.30 -13.22
CA LYS A 85 -8.72 9.79 -13.24
C LYS A 85 -9.00 10.81 -12.13
N VAL A 86 -8.03 11.03 -11.24
CA VAL A 86 -8.07 12.05 -10.17
C VAL A 86 -6.89 13.01 -10.40
N PRO A 87 -7.00 13.98 -11.33
CA PRO A 87 -5.89 14.86 -11.72
C PRO A 87 -5.36 15.73 -10.58
N GLU A 88 -6.11 15.86 -9.50
CA GLU A 88 -5.71 16.55 -8.28
C GLU A 88 -4.42 15.99 -7.67
N HIS A 89 -4.07 14.71 -7.90
CA HIS A 89 -2.78 14.11 -7.54
C HIS A 89 -1.62 14.85 -8.23
N ALA A 90 -1.74 15.10 -9.55
CA ALA A 90 -0.71 15.81 -10.30
C ALA A 90 -0.63 17.28 -9.88
N GLU A 91 -1.74 17.90 -9.54
CA GLU A 91 -1.76 19.27 -9.03
C GLU A 91 -1.02 19.34 -7.68
N LEU A 92 -1.36 18.49 -6.72
CA LEU A 92 -0.66 18.47 -5.43
C LEU A 92 0.82 18.14 -5.61
N HIS A 93 1.18 17.16 -6.43
CA HIS A 93 2.58 16.86 -6.75
C HIS A 93 3.31 18.10 -7.26
N THR A 94 2.72 18.86 -8.18
CA THR A 94 3.30 20.08 -8.72
C THR A 94 3.52 21.12 -7.62
N LEU A 95 2.53 21.34 -6.74
CA LEU A 95 2.66 22.30 -5.65
C LEU A 95 3.71 21.88 -4.63
N LEU A 96 3.76 20.61 -4.27
CA LEU A 96 4.78 20.05 -3.37
C LEU A 96 6.19 20.15 -3.97
N SER A 97 6.33 20.04 -5.30
CA SER A 97 7.63 20.15 -5.97
C SER A 97 8.29 21.53 -5.78
N MET A 98 7.49 22.59 -5.55
CA MET A 98 7.97 23.95 -5.32
C MET A 98 8.70 24.10 -3.97
N ILE A 99 8.42 23.20 -3.03
CA ILE A 99 9.00 23.27 -1.69
C ILE A 99 9.94 22.09 -1.36
N THR A 100 10.06 21.11 -2.23
CA THR A 100 10.86 19.91 -2.02
C THR A 100 12.31 20.14 -2.45
N PRO A 101 13.29 20.05 -1.54
CA PRO A 101 14.70 20.14 -1.92
C PRO A 101 15.11 18.95 -2.79
N LEU A 102 15.80 19.21 -3.91
CA LEU A 102 16.27 18.19 -4.84
C LEU A 102 17.09 17.09 -4.14
N GLY A 103 18.01 17.47 -3.24
CA GLY A 103 18.83 16.53 -2.49
C GLY A 103 18.05 15.58 -1.56
N TRP A 104 16.76 15.84 -1.29
CA TRP A 104 15.91 14.90 -0.57
C TRP A 104 15.52 13.74 -1.47
N LEU A 105 15.15 14.02 -2.71
CA LEU A 105 14.80 13.00 -3.71
C LEU A 105 16.00 12.11 -4.07
N GLU A 106 17.19 12.71 -4.26
CA GLU A 106 18.43 11.99 -4.56
C GLU A 106 18.89 11.04 -3.44
N ARG A 107 18.45 11.28 -2.21
CA ARG A 107 18.81 10.46 -1.03
C ARG A 107 17.82 9.31 -0.76
N VAL A 108 16.68 9.26 -1.45
CA VAL A 108 15.75 8.13 -1.29
C VAL A 108 16.45 6.83 -1.73
N PRO A 109 16.66 5.84 -0.85
CA PRO A 109 17.50 4.67 -1.15
C PRO A 109 17.06 3.89 -2.38
N THR A 110 15.76 3.75 -2.57
CA THR A 110 15.16 3.01 -3.69
C THR A 110 15.44 3.62 -5.06
N TYR A 111 15.75 4.91 -5.14
CA TYR A 111 16.15 5.56 -6.40
C TYR A 111 17.44 4.93 -6.95
N LYS A 112 18.46 4.79 -6.12
CA LYS A 112 19.76 4.18 -6.51
C LYS A 112 19.61 2.69 -6.79
N ASP A 113 18.93 1.96 -5.92
CA ASP A 113 18.70 0.52 -6.06
C ASP A 113 17.95 0.17 -7.36
N GLN A 114 16.99 1.00 -7.78
CA GLN A 114 16.26 0.77 -9.02
C GLN A 114 17.08 1.13 -10.26
N GLN A 115 17.92 2.17 -10.20
CA GLN A 115 18.85 2.47 -11.29
C GLN A 115 19.80 1.30 -11.56
N GLU A 116 20.30 0.64 -10.51
CA GLU A 116 21.16 -0.54 -10.63
C GLU A 116 20.40 -1.74 -11.20
N LYS A 117 19.20 -2.03 -10.70
CA LYS A 117 18.37 -3.17 -11.12
C LYS A 117 17.82 -3.04 -12.55
N LEU A 118 17.61 -1.83 -13.02
CA LEU A 118 17.03 -1.51 -14.32
C LEU A 118 18.05 -0.83 -15.25
N ALA A 119 19.32 -1.17 -15.12
CA ALA A 119 20.43 -0.57 -15.87
C ALA A 119 20.27 -0.62 -17.42
N GLN A 120 19.35 -1.43 -17.94
CA GLN A 120 19.02 -1.49 -19.37
C GLN A 120 18.01 -0.42 -19.81
N LYS A 121 17.36 0.31 -18.87
CA LYS A 121 16.42 1.39 -19.15
C LYS A 121 17.04 2.73 -18.79
N ASP A 122 16.83 3.75 -19.62
CA ASP A 122 17.19 5.11 -19.24
C ASP A 122 16.19 5.62 -18.19
N LEU A 123 16.62 5.59 -16.94
CA LEU A 123 15.86 6.08 -15.79
C LEU A 123 16.31 7.49 -15.33
N SER A 124 17.16 8.15 -16.10
CA SER A 124 17.61 9.53 -15.82
C SER A 124 16.56 10.60 -16.19
N THR A 125 15.28 10.25 -16.04
CA THR A 125 14.16 11.14 -16.29
C THR A 125 13.70 11.83 -15.02
N TYR A 126 13.15 13.06 -15.15
CA TYR A 126 12.51 13.75 -14.02
C TYR A 126 11.39 12.93 -13.39
N GLY A 127 10.58 12.26 -14.19
CA GLY A 127 9.49 11.41 -13.70
C GLY A 127 9.98 10.29 -12.76
N PHE A 128 11.12 9.69 -13.10
CA PHE A 128 11.71 8.66 -12.26
C PHE A 128 12.37 9.22 -10.99
N LEU A 129 13.03 10.37 -11.07
CA LEU A 129 13.58 11.05 -9.88
C LEU A 129 12.44 11.55 -8.96
N GLY A 130 11.36 12.04 -9.55
CA GLY A 130 10.24 12.66 -8.83
C GLY A 130 9.17 11.70 -8.32
N TYR A 131 9.26 10.38 -8.63
CA TYR A 131 8.21 9.44 -8.22
C TYR A 131 7.96 9.34 -6.71
N PRO A 132 8.95 9.49 -5.81
CA PRO A 132 8.68 9.48 -4.38
C PRO A 132 7.81 10.66 -3.93
N LEU A 133 7.94 11.81 -4.61
CA LEU A 133 7.10 12.97 -4.36
C LEU A 133 5.68 12.79 -4.90
N LEU A 134 5.52 12.11 -6.05
CA LEU A 134 4.20 11.72 -6.54
C LEU A 134 3.51 10.76 -5.56
N GLN A 135 4.24 9.79 -5.02
CA GLN A 135 3.73 8.90 -3.98
C GLN A 135 3.32 9.67 -2.72
N SER A 136 4.09 10.69 -2.33
CA SER A 136 3.72 11.57 -1.22
C SER A 136 2.42 12.33 -1.52
N ALA A 137 2.26 12.84 -2.73
CA ALA A 137 1.02 13.50 -3.15
C ALA A 137 -0.18 12.55 -3.10
N ASP A 138 -0.02 11.30 -3.56
CA ASP A 138 -1.07 10.27 -3.50
C ASP A 138 -1.57 10.03 -2.07
N ILE A 139 -0.64 10.00 -1.11
CA ILE A 139 -0.95 9.74 0.30
C ILE A 139 -1.57 10.97 0.97
N LEU A 140 -0.94 12.12 0.79
CA LEU A 140 -1.29 13.35 1.50
C LEU A 140 -2.62 13.94 1.02
N ILE A 141 -2.97 13.75 -0.26
CA ILE A 141 -4.21 14.31 -0.81
C ILE A 141 -5.47 13.74 -0.16
N TYR A 142 -5.40 12.50 0.33
CA TYR A 142 -6.49 11.86 1.05
C TYR A 142 -6.37 11.99 2.56
N LYS A 143 -5.37 12.68 3.08
CA LYS A 143 -5.06 12.74 4.51
C LYS A 143 -5.03 11.33 5.11
N ALA A 144 -4.42 10.38 4.38
CA ALA A 144 -4.31 9.00 4.82
C ALA A 144 -3.44 8.92 6.08
N THR A 145 -3.97 8.27 7.12
CA THR A 145 -3.27 8.11 8.40
C THR A 145 -2.40 6.86 8.42
N GLN A 146 -2.76 5.84 7.63
CA GLN A 146 -2.04 4.57 7.58
C GLN A 146 -1.77 4.13 6.15
N VAL A 147 -0.55 3.66 5.90
CA VAL A 147 -0.12 3.13 4.60
C VAL A 147 0.48 1.73 4.81
N PRO A 148 -0.23 0.66 4.38
CA PRO A 148 0.32 -0.70 4.47
C PRO A 148 1.46 -0.87 3.45
N VAL A 149 2.65 -1.19 3.96
CA VAL A 149 3.87 -1.29 3.15
C VAL A 149 4.76 -2.46 3.58
N GLY A 150 5.64 -2.91 2.68
CA GLY A 150 6.79 -3.72 3.03
C GLY A 150 7.92 -2.88 3.64
N GLU A 151 8.88 -3.52 4.28
CA GLU A 151 10.01 -2.85 4.94
C GLU A 151 10.82 -1.94 3.98
N ASP A 152 10.94 -2.34 2.72
CA ASP A 152 11.64 -1.59 1.67
C ASP A 152 10.97 -0.24 1.33
N GLN A 153 9.70 -0.07 1.68
CA GLN A 153 8.92 1.15 1.43
C GLN A 153 8.87 2.12 2.63
N ILE A 154 9.39 1.74 3.79
CA ILE A 154 9.44 2.62 4.96
C ILE A 154 10.10 3.98 4.63
N PRO A 155 11.25 4.04 3.92
CA PRO A 155 11.87 5.33 3.59
C PRO A 155 10.97 6.27 2.78
N HIS A 156 10.04 5.74 1.97
CA HIS A 156 9.09 6.56 1.23
C HIS A 156 8.02 7.18 2.13
N ILE A 157 7.60 6.45 3.17
CA ILE A 157 6.62 6.99 4.12
C ILE A 157 7.28 8.05 5.00
N GLU A 158 8.53 7.82 5.45
CA GLU A 158 9.29 8.84 6.18
C GLU A 158 9.53 10.09 5.31
N PHE A 159 9.86 9.92 4.03
CA PHE A 159 9.95 11.05 3.10
C PHE A 159 8.62 11.80 3.00
N THR A 160 7.50 11.09 2.91
CA THR A 160 6.16 11.69 2.86
C THR A 160 5.85 12.49 4.13
N ARG A 161 6.23 11.99 5.31
CA ARG A 161 6.10 12.70 6.58
C ARG A 161 6.91 14.00 6.59
N GLU A 162 8.15 13.95 6.12
CA GLU A 162 8.99 15.15 6.01
C GLU A 162 8.37 16.20 5.06
N ILE A 163 7.77 15.78 3.96
CA ILE A 163 7.06 16.68 3.04
C ILE A 163 5.85 17.32 3.73
N ALA A 164 5.06 16.54 4.46
CA ALA A 164 3.91 17.05 5.20
C ALA A 164 4.32 18.07 6.25
N ARG A 165 5.35 17.76 7.06
CA ARG A 165 5.92 18.68 8.06
C ARG A 165 6.39 19.98 7.44
N ARG A 166 7.15 19.87 6.34
CA ARG A 166 7.65 21.06 5.64
C ARG A 166 6.52 21.92 5.09
N PHE A 167 5.50 21.30 4.49
CA PHE A 167 4.31 22.00 4.01
C PHE A 167 3.60 22.72 5.15
N ASN A 168 3.30 22.02 6.22
CA ASN A 168 2.62 22.59 7.39
C ASN A 168 3.45 23.69 8.07
N HIS A 169 4.77 23.55 8.12
CA HIS A 169 5.66 24.59 8.65
C HIS A 169 5.62 25.88 7.83
N ILE A 170 5.61 25.75 6.50
CA ILE A 170 5.64 26.93 5.59
C ILE A 170 4.26 27.59 5.50
N TYR A 171 3.20 26.81 5.36
CA TYR A 171 1.86 27.28 5.01
C TYR A 171 0.82 27.16 6.14
N GLY A 172 1.12 26.44 7.21
CA GLY A 172 0.19 26.25 8.32
C GLY A 172 -0.04 27.49 9.19
N ARG A 173 0.78 28.54 9.05
CA ARG A 173 0.67 29.78 9.81
C ARG A 173 -0.39 30.69 9.20
N GLU A 174 -1.64 30.42 9.52
CA GLU A 174 -2.76 31.32 9.17
C GLU A 174 -2.68 32.64 9.95
N LYS A 175 -3.24 33.70 9.40
CA LYS A 175 -3.30 35.00 10.09
C LYS A 175 -4.04 34.86 11.41
N GLY A 176 -3.40 35.29 12.52
CA GLY A 176 -3.95 35.15 13.87
C GLY A 176 -3.96 33.69 14.36
N PHE A 177 -3.02 32.86 13.92
CA PHE A 177 -2.93 31.43 14.29
C PHE A 177 -2.89 31.23 15.80
N GLU A 178 -2.03 31.98 16.52
CA GLU A 178 -1.87 31.85 17.99
C GLU A 178 -3.16 32.21 18.71
N GLU A 179 -3.80 33.29 18.34
CA GLU A 179 -5.09 33.74 18.91
C GLU A 179 -6.21 32.71 18.67
N LYS A 180 -6.22 32.08 17.48
CA LYS A 180 -7.17 31.04 17.14
C LYS A 180 -6.87 29.73 17.86
N ALA A 181 -5.60 29.40 18.07
CA ALA A 181 -5.17 28.25 18.86
C ALA A 181 -5.57 28.41 20.34
N GLU A 182 -5.33 29.59 20.93
CA GLU A 182 -5.77 29.89 22.27
C GLU A 182 -7.30 29.82 22.41
N ALA A 183 -8.04 30.30 21.41
CA ALA A 183 -9.48 30.16 21.38
C ALA A 183 -9.93 28.68 21.30
N ALA A 184 -9.18 27.84 20.59
CA ALA A 184 -9.41 26.39 20.53
C ALA A 184 -9.10 25.71 21.88
N ILE A 185 -8.02 26.12 22.58
CA ILE A 185 -7.69 25.64 23.93
C ILE A 185 -8.84 25.96 24.91
N LYS A 186 -9.40 27.15 24.83
CA LYS A 186 -10.55 27.52 25.68
C LYS A 186 -11.77 26.61 25.46
N LYS A 187 -11.96 26.10 24.23
CA LYS A 187 -13.05 25.14 23.93
C LYS A 187 -12.82 23.75 24.56
N LEU A 188 -11.59 23.40 24.95
CA LEU A 188 -11.30 22.18 25.70
C LEU A 188 -11.86 22.25 27.14
N GLY A 189 -12.17 23.45 27.64
CA GLY A 189 -12.53 23.70 29.01
C GLY A 189 -11.32 23.82 29.94
N SER A 190 -11.49 24.45 31.11
CA SER A 190 -10.39 24.83 32.00
C SER A 190 -9.46 23.67 32.40
N LYS A 191 -10.00 22.49 32.74
CA LYS A 191 -9.19 21.35 33.20
C LYS A 191 -8.35 20.75 32.07
N ARG A 192 -8.98 20.49 30.91
CA ARG A 192 -8.30 19.90 29.76
C ARG A 192 -7.39 20.89 29.04
N GLY A 193 -7.78 22.17 29.00
CA GLY A 193 -6.92 23.22 28.46
C GLY A 193 -5.62 23.36 29.24
N GLY A 194 -5.69 23.37 30.59
CA GLY A 194 -4.48 23.39 31.42
C GLY A 194 -3.61 22.16 31.23
N LEU A 195 -4.21 20.97 31.14
CA LEU A 195 -3.45 19.74 30.85
C LEU A 195 -2.79 19.79 29.46
N TYR A 196 -3.48 20.32 28.46
CA TYR A 196 -2.92 20.50 27.12
C TYR A 196 -1.68 21.40 27.12
N GLU A 197 -1.75 22.55 27.82
CA GLU A 197 -0.64 23.48 27.93
C GLU A 197 0.56 22.86 28.67
N GLU A 198 0.32 22.08 29.73
CA GLU A 198 1.34 21.33 30.44
C GLU A 198 2.05 20.31 29.53
N LEU A 199 1.26 19.48 28.82
CA LEU A 199 1.80 18.47 27.90
C LEU A 199 2.57 19.12 26.74
N ARG A 200 2.05 20.23 26.19
CA ARG A 200 2.74 21.02 25.16
C ARG A 200 4.10 21.54 25.66
N THR A 201 4.15 22.10 26.84
CA THR A 201 5.38 22.61 27.42
C THR A 201 6.41 21.50 27.61
N ARG A 202 6.00 20.34 28.15
CA ARG A 202 6.88 19.18 28.33
C ARG A 202 7.43 18.70 26.98
N TYR A 203 6.58 18.58 25.96
CA TYR A 203 7.06 18.18 24.63
C TYR A 203 8.03 19.21 24.03
N GLN A 204 7.68 20.50 24.04
CA GLN A 204 8.51 21.55 23.42
C GLN A 204 9.84 21.82 24.15
N GLU A 205 9.90 21.65 25.45
CA GLU A 205 11.10 21.91 26.24
C GLU A 205 12.02 20.69 26.36
N SER A 206 11.45 19.47 26.44
CA SER A 206 12.22 18.27 26.74
C SER A 206 12.14 17.18 25.67
N GLY A 207 11.32 17.36 24.61
CA GLY A 207 11.11 16.33 23.59
C GLY A 207 10.37 15.09 24.11
N ASP A 208 9.48 15.27 25.10
CA ASP A 208 8.74 14.18 25.74
C ASP A 208 7.67 13.60 24.81
N ASP A 209 8.00 12.50 24.14
CA ASP A 209 7.11 11.82 23.20
C ASP A 209 5.83 11.26 23.88
N GLU A 210 5.88 10.88 25.17
CA GLU A 210 4.69 10.44 25.90
C GLU A 210 3.73 11.61 26.13
N ALA A 211 4.25 12.81 26.37
CA ALA A 211 3.44 14.02 26.48
C ALA A 211 2.79 14.37 25.14
N LEU A 212 3.50 14.22 24.04
CA LEU A 212 2.97 14.42 22.68
C LEU A 212 1.79 13.49 22.40
N GLU A 213 1.98 12.20 22.60
CA GLU A 213 0.94 11.18 22.36
C GLU A 213 -0.28 11.37 23.26
N SER A 214 -0.05 11.71 24.54
CA SER A 214 -1.14 12.01 25.49
C SER A 214 -1.97 13.21 25.07
N ALA A 215 -1.32 14.27 24.57
CA ALA A 215 -2.01 15.46 24.08
C ALA A 215 -2.79 15.18 22.78
N ARG A 216 -2.22 14.41 21.86
CA ARG A 216 -2.89 13.98 20.63
C ARG A 216 -4.16 13.18 20.94
N ALA A 217 -4.06 12.15 21.78
CA ALA A 217 -5.19 11.34 22.21
C ALA A 217 -6.29 12.19 22.85
N MET A 218 -5.91 13.14 23.71
CA MET A 218 -6.87 14.04 24.35
C MET A 218 -7.60 14.94 23.36
N ILE A 219 -6.92 15.43 22.31
CA ILE A 219 -7.56 16.24 21.25
C ILE A 219 -8.54 15.40 20.43
N GLU A 220 -8.18 14.16 20.12
CA GLU A 220 -9.01 13.24 19.33
C GLU A 220 -10.29 12.82 20.05
N GLU A 221 -10.23 12.61 21.36
CA GLU A 221 -11.40 12.27 22.17
C GLU A 221 -12.44 13.39 22.28
N GLN A 222 -12.10 14.64 21.92
CA GLN A 222 -13.00 15.78 22.04
C GLN A 222 -14.01 15.86 20.91
N GLN A 223 -15.23 15.40 21.14
CA GLN A 223 -16.33 15.49 20.16
C GLN A 223 -16.80 16.91 19.86
N GLY A 224 -16.57 17.86 20.76
CA GLY A 224 -17.03 19.25 20.63
C GLY A 224 -16.11 20.18 19.82
N LEU A 225 -14.96 19.71 19.39
CA LEU A 225 -14.01 20.49 18.57
C LEU A 225 -14.35 20.36 17.08
N SER A 226 -14.36 21.50 16.37
CA SER A 226 -14.37 21.47 14.91
C SER A 226 -13.07 20.86 14.36
N LEU A 227 -13.10 20.33 13.14
CA LEU A 227 -11.91 19.82 12.48
C LEU A 227 -10.78 20.86 12.45
N GLY A 228 -11.11 22.12 12.09
CA GLY A 228 -10.14 23.22 12.07
C GLY A 228 -9.54 23.56 13.44
N ASP A 229 -10.30 23.41 14.53
CA ASP A 229 -9.75 23.62 15.88
C ASP A 229 -8.80 22.48 16.28
N ARG A 230 -9.13 21.24 15.92
CA ARG A 230 -8.23 20.08 16.13
C ARG A 230 -6.91 20.25 15.39
N GLU A 231 -6.98 20.60 14.11
CA GLU A 231 -5.81 20.83 13.27
C GLU A 231 -4.91 21.97 13.82
N ARG A 232 -5.52 23.03 14.39
CA ARG A 232 -4.79 24.11 15.06
C ARG A 232 -4.11 23.65 16.34
N LEU A 233 -4.84 22.90 17.18
CA LEU A 233 -4.27 22.38 18.44
C LEU A 233 -3.12 21.41 18.18
N LEU A 234 -3.28 20.51 17.21
CA LEU A 234 -2.19 19.60 16.81
C LEU A 234 -0.96 20.37 16.32
N GLY A 235 -1.14 21.33 15.42
CA GLY A 235 -0.03 22.15 14.94
C GLY A 235 0.58 23.03 16.03
N TYR A 236 -0.21 23.59 16.93
CA TYR A 236 0.27 24.41 18.05
C TYR A 236 1.03 23.58 19.11
N LEU A 237 0.61 22.33 19.32
CA LEU A 237 1.31 21.36 20.19
C LEU A 237 2.76 21.17 19.76
N GLU A 238 3.00 21.04 18.48
CA GLU A 238 4.32 20.81 17.89
C GLU A 238 5.11 22.10 17.60
N GLY A 239 4.59 23.25 18.00
CA GLY A 239 5.22 24.56 17.75
C GLY A 239 5.12 25.04 16.30
N GLY A 240 4.29 24.37 15.50
CA GLY A 240 3.99 24.69 14.11
C GLY A 240 2.72 25.52 13.91
N GLY A 241 2.25 25.58 12.67
CA GLY A 241 0.97 26.15 12.30
C GLY A 241 -0.16 25.11 12.28
N LYS A 242 -1.32 25.48 11.73
CA LYS A 242 -2.43 24.53 11.47
C LYS A 242 -1.93 23.34 10.65
N MET A 243 -2.25 22.14 11.09
CA MET A 243 -1.95 20.92 10.33
C MET A 243 -2.91 20.81 9.14
N ILE A 244 -2.39 20.97 7.93
CA ILE A 244 -3.16 20.91 6.68
C ILE A 244 -3.01 19.54 6.04
N LEU A 245 -1.78 19.06 5.94
CA LEU A 245 -1.44 17.73 5.46
C LEU A 245 -1.09 16.82 6.65
N VAL A 246 -1.74 15.68 6.73
CA VAL A 246 -1.59 14.72 7.83
C VAL A 246 -0.32 13.88 7.59
N GLU A 247 0.48 13.67 8.62
CA GLU A 247 1.61 12.76 8.56
C GLU A 247 1.12 11.31 8.60
N PRO A 248 1.43 10.52 7.57
CA PRO A 248 1.02 9.11 7.56
C PRO A 248 1.94 8.26 8.44
N GLU A 249 1.39 7.17 8.96
CA GLU A 249 2.16 6.10 9.57
C GLU A 249 2.23 4.90 8.62
N TYR A 250 3.36 4.21 8.61
CA TYR A 250 3.46 2.93 7.91
C TYR A 250 2.87 1.81 8.76
N LYS A 251 2.13 0.90 8.12
CA LYS A 251 1.67 -0.34 8.73
C LYS A 251 2.40 -1.49 8.04
N LEU A 252 3.31 -2.14 8.75
CA LEU A 252 4.05 -3.26 8.18
C LEU A 252 3.09 -4.38 7.80
N THR A 253 3.09 -4.73 6.53
CA THR A 253 2.45 -5.95 6.05
C THR A 253 3.41 -7.11 6.26
N PRO A 254 2.94 -8.23 6.84
CA PRO A 254 3.77 -9.43 6.90
C PRO A 254 4.30 -9.75 5.50
N ALA A 255 5.61 -9.86 5.38
CA ALA A 255 6.20 -10.22 4.10
C ALA A 255 5.64 -11.58 3.67
N SER A 256 4.85 -11.59 2.61
CA SER A 256 4.43 -12.85 2.01
C SER A 256 5.65 -13.53 1.44
N LYS A 257 6.07 -14.60 2.06
CA LYS A 257 7.10 -15.51 1.53
C LYS A 257 6.49 -16.50 0.54
N MET A 258 5.56 -16.04 -0.33
CA MET A 258 5.03 -16.93 -1.35
C MET A 258 6.17 -17.36 -2.28
N PRO A 259 6.54 -18.64 -2.26
CA PRO A 259 7.61 -19.14 -3.11
C PRO A 259 7.13 -19.24 -4.55
N GLY A 260 8.02 -18.95 -5.48
CA GLY A 260 7.82 -19.23 -6.88
C GLY A 260 8.04 -20.70 -7.21
N LEU A 261 7.78 -21.06 -8.45
CA LEU A 261 7.92 -22.43 -8.95
C LEU A 261 9.35 -22.98 -8.88
N ASP A 262 10.33 -22.10 -8.72
CA ASP A 262 11.77 -22.40 -8.59
C ASP A 262 12.28 -22.34 -7.15
N GLY A 263 11.41 -22.03 -6.19
CA GLY A 263 11.74 -21.85 -4.77
C GLY A 263 12.28 -20.47 -4.41
N GLN A 264 12.48 -19.58 -5.38
CA GLN A 264 12.76 -18.17 -5.10
C GLN A 264 11.46 -17.40 -4.83
N LYS A 265 11.57 -16.12 -4.42
CA LYS A 265 10.40 -15.26 -4.29
C LYS A 265 9.62 -15.22 -5.62
N MET A 266 8.31 -15.44 -5.56
CA MET A 266 7.45 -15.39 -6.75
C MET A 266 7.51 -14.02 -7.42
N SER A 267 7.92 -13.98 -8.68
CA SER A 267 8.07 -12.77 -9.47
C SER A 267 7.91 -13.03 -10.96
N LYS A 268 7.27 -12.10 -11.67
CA LYS A 268 7.15 -12.17 -13.14
C LYS A 268 8.51 -12.16 -13.84
N SER A 269 9.47 -11.41 -13.31
CA SER A 269 10.83 -11.33 -13.87
C SER A 269 11.57 -12.66 -13.89
N TYR A 270 11.20 -13.59 -13.00
CA TYR A 270 11.78 -14.93 -12.93
C TYR A 270 10.94 -15.99 -13.64
N ASN A 271 9.81 -15.60 -14.22
CA ASN A 271 8.88 -16.52 -14.87
C ASN A 271 8.49 -17.74 -14.00
N ASN A 272 8.40 -17.52 -12.68
CA ASN A 272 8.14 -18.53 -11.66
C ASN A 272 6.77 -18.37 -10.99
N THR A 273 5.81 -17.76 -11.69
CA THR A 273 4.53 -17.35 -11.12
C THR A 273 3.38 -18.32 -11.42
N ILE A 274 2.40 -18.36 -10.50
CA ILE A 274 1.06 -18.88 -10.74
C ILE A 274 0.10 -17.69 -10.74
N SER A 275 -0.57 -17.43 -11.88
CA SER A 275 -1.55 -16.35 -11.98
C SER A 275 -2.79 -16.68 -11.16
N MET A 276 -3.45 -15.64 -10.59
CA MET A 276 -4.70 -15.82 -9.83
C MET A 276 -5.86 -16.37 -10.68
N ARG A 277 -5.83 -16.14 -11.98
CA ARG A 277 -6.86 -16.61 -12.93
C ARG A 277 -6.35 -17.69 -13.89
N GLU A 278 -5.26 -18.36 -13.53
CA GLU A 278 -4.71 -19.43 -14.35
C GLU A 278 -5.60 -20.66 -14.33
N SER A 279 -5.79 -21.33 -15.48
CA SER A 279 -6.65 -22.51 -15.55
C SER A 279 -6.17 -23.64 -14.62
N PRO A 280 -7.08 -24.42 -14.03
CA PRO A 280 -6.74 -25.51 -13.11
C PRO A 280 -5.72 -26.48 -13.69
N ASP A 281 -5.83 -26.82 -14.98
CA ASP A 281 -4.90 -27.72 -15.65
C ASP A 281 -3.49 -27.14 -15.74
N MET A 282 -3.37 -25.83 -16.01
CA MET A 282 -2.07 -25.13 -16.06
C MET A 282 -1.44 -25.00 -14.67
N VAL A 283 -2.22 -24.70 -13.64
CA VAL A 283 -1.75 -24.68 -12.24
C VAL A 283 -1.20 -26.06 -11.86
N ALA A 284 -1.97 -27.11 -12.09
CA ALA A 284 -1.56 -28.49 -11.82
C ALA A 284 -0.29 -28.85 -12.60
N LYS A 285 -0.21 -28.49 -13.88
CA LYS A 285 0.96 -28.73 -14.73
C LYS A 285 2.19 -28.01 -14.19
N LYS A 286 2.09 -26.73 -13.87
CA LYS A 286 3.18 -25.91 -13.32
C LYS A 286 3.73 -26.52 -12.03
N ILE A 287 2.87 -26.88 -11.09
CA ILE A 287 3.30 -27.47 -9.81
C ILE A 287 3.91 -28.86 -10.04
N LYS A 288 3.31 -29.71 -10.92
CA LYS A 288 3.87 -31.02 -11.26
C LYS A 288 5.27 -30.93 -11.83
N THR A 289 5.55 -29.91 -12.63
CA THR A 289 6.85 -29.70 -13.29
C THR A 289 7.86 -28.92 -12.45
N MET A 290 7.48 -28.42 -11.26
CA MET A 290 8.43 -27.77 -10.35
C MET A 290 9.66 -28.64 -10.08
N PRO A 291 10.87 -28.07 -10.01
CA PRO A 291 12.05 -28.77 -9.56
C PRO A 291 11.85 -29.30 -8.12
N THR A 292 12.50 -30.37 -7.83
CA THR A 292 12.53 -30.99 -6.50
C THR A 292 13.95 -31.00 -5.98
N ASP A 293 14.22 -31.62 -4.83
CA ASP A 293 15.57 -31.78 -4.32
C ASP A 293 16.48 -32.40 -5.41
N PRO A 294 17.54 -31.72 -5.83
CA PRO A 294 18.46 -32.21 -6.87
C PRO A 294 19.14 -33.56 -6.55
N ALA A 295 19.23 -33.90 -5.26
CA ALA A 295 19.83 -35.17 -4.83
C ALA A 295 18.87 -36.36 -5.10
N ARG A 296 17.57 -36.08 -5.34
CA ARG A 296 16.57 -37.13 -5.53
C ARG A 296 16.27 -37.36 -7.01
N ILE A 297 17.05 -38.26 -7.63
CA ILE A 297 16.92 -38.59 -9.04
C ILE A 297 15.99 -39.79 -9.25
N ARG A 298 16.05 -40.79 -8.38
CA ARG A 298 15.24 -41.99 -8.43
C ARG A 298 14.19 -42.02 -7.31
N LEU A 299 13.15 -42.80 -7.49
CA LEU A 299 12.10 -42.98 -6.47
C LEU A 299 12.67 -43.53 -5.14
N THR A 300 13.71 -44.34 -5.21
CA THR A 300 14.42 -44.95 -4.09
C THR A 300 15.40 -44.04 -3.37
N ASP A 301 15.70 -42.88 -3.95
CA ASP A 301 16.63 -41.93 -3.34
C ASP A 301 15.93 -41.17 -2.21
N VAL A 302 16.59 -41.05 -1.08
CA VAL A 302 16.11 -40.20 0.03
C VAL A 302 16.23 -38.73 -0.39
N GLY A 303 15.26 -37.92 0.02
CA GLY A 303 15.26 -36.48 -0.25
C GLY A 303 15.41 -35.66 1.02
N ASP A 304 15.73 -34.40 0.82
CA ASP A 304 15.79 -33.40 1.87
C ASP A 304 14.73 -32.33 1.59
N PRO A 305 13.61 -32.27 2.36
CA PRO A 305 12.58 -31.24 2.19
C PRO A 305 13.16 -29.82 2.23
N ASP A 306 14.16 -29.54 3.07
CA ASP A 306 14.72 -28.20 3.25
C ASP A 306 15.44 -27.68 1.99
N LYS A 307 15.80 -28.57 1.06
CA LYS A 307 16.40 -28.26 -0.24
C LYS A 307 15.41 -28.30 -1.40
N CYS A 308 14.13 -28.60 -1.11
CA CYS A 308 13.12 -28.82 -2.12
C CYS A 308 12.19 -27.59 -2.26
N PRO A 309 12.12 -26.94 -3.43
CA PRO A 309 11.19 -25.83 -3.67
C PRO A 309 9.71 -26.15 -3.36
N VAL A 310 9.30 -27.41 -3.57
CA VAL A 310 7.94 -27.85 -3.29
C VAL A 310 7.63 -27.83 -1.79
N TRP A 311 8.64 -28.06 -0.93
CA TRP A 311 8.47 -27.99 0.51
C TRP A 311 8.01 -26.59 0.98
N GLN A 312 8.55 -25.54 0.39
CA GLN A 312 8.16 -24.18 0.69
C GLN A 312 6.67 -23.92 0.38
N LEU A 313 6.11 -24.56 -0.64
CA LEU A 313 4.67 -24.52 -0.91
C LEU A 313 3.89 -25.31 0.14
N HIS A 314 4.39 -26.44 0.62
CA HIS A 314 3.77 -27.17 1.73
C HIS A 314 3.73 -26.33 3.03
N GLU A 315 4.76 -25.52 3.29
CA GLU A 315 4.78 -24.62 4.45
C GLU A 315 3.62 -23.61 4.41
N VAL A 316 3.20 -23.19 3.22
CA VAL A 316 2.10 -22.23 3.03
C VAL A 316 0.73 -22.94 2.99
N TYR A 317 0.63 -24.06 2.31
CA TYR A 317 -0.66 -24.64 1.92
C TYR A 317 -1.05 -25.90 2.68
N SER A 318 -0.12 -26.61 3.29
CA SER A 318 -0.43 -27.91 3.88
C SER A 318 -0.70 -27.87 5.37
N SER A 319 -1.58 -28.75 5.83
CA SER A 319 -1.77 -28.99 7.26
C SER A 319 -0.52 -29.59 7.92
N ASP A 320 -0.41 -29.50 9.23
CA ASP A 320 0.73 -30.05 9.96
C ASP A 320 0.83 -31.58 9.80
N GLU A 321 -0.29 -32.26 9.64
CA GLU A 321 -0.37 -33.67 9.36
C GLU A 321 0.22 -34.03 7.98
N THR A 322 -0.17 -33.26 6.96
CA THR A 322 0.39 -33.40 5.60
C THR A 322 1.88 -33.07 5.57
N LYS A 323 2.31 -32.01 6.30
CA LYS A 323 3.73 -31.66 6.42
C LYS A 323 4.55 -32.79 7.04
N ALA A 324 4.05 -33.39 8.13
CA ALA A 324 4.69 -34.54 8.78
C ALA A 324 4.80 -35.74 7.83
N TRP A 325 3.72 -36.06 7.12
CA TRP A 325 3.71 -37.13 6.10
C TRP A 325 4.73 -36.88 4.99
N VAL A 326 4.81 -35.65 4.48
CA VAL A 326 5.79 -35.28 3.43
C VAL A 326 7.23 -35.37 3.96
N GLN A 327 7.50 -34.83 5.14
CA GLN A 327 8.85 -34.88 5.73
C GLN A 327 9.33 -36.31 5.93
N GLN A 328 8.50 -37.16 6.55
CA GLN A 328 8.82 -38.54 6.79
C GLN A 328 8.99 -39.30 5.48
N GLY A 329 8.00 -39.18 4.57
CA GLY A 329 8.02 -39.92 3.30
C GLY A 329 9.17 -39.50 2.37
N CYS A 330 9.53 -38.20 2.35
CA CYS A 330 10.66 -37.70 1.59
C CYS A 330 12.02 -38.24 2.11
N ARG A 331 12.23 -38.14 3.43
CA ARG A 331 13.49 -38.56 4.09
C ARG A 331 13.69 -40.07 4.13
N THR A 332 12.64 -40.86 3.91
CA THR A 332 12.71 -42.34 3.89
C THR A 332 12.52 -42.92 2.48
N ALA A 333 12.43 -42.10 1.44
CA ALA A 333 12.01 -42.49 0.09
C ALA A 333 10.64 -43.22 0.06
N GLY A 334 9.78 -42.97 1.05
CA GLY A 334 8.47 -43.62 1.20
C GLY A 334 7.37 -43.03 0.31
N ILE A 335 7.59 -41.82 -0.26
CA ILE A 335 6.64 -41.18 -1.20
C ILE A 335 7.37 -40.71 -2.46
N GLY A 336 6.68 -40.74 -3.61
CA GLY A 336 7.17 -40.15 -4.86
C GLY A 336 6.95 -38.63 -4.91
N CYS A 337 7.81 -37.90 -5.62
CA CYS A 337 7.68 -36.45 -5.76
C CYS A 337 6.34 -36.01 -6.40
N ILE A 338 5.79 -36.79 -7.31
CA ILE A 338 4.48 -36.50 -7.91
C ILE A 338 3.35 -36.65 -6.88
N ALA A 339 3.40 -37.71 -6.05
CA ALA A 339 2.43 -37.91 -4.96
C ALA A 339 2.54 -36.81 -3.90
N CYS A 340 3.77 -36.39 -3.56
CA CYS A 340 4.06 -35.28 -2.67
C CYS A 340 3.40 -33.96 -3.14
N LYS A 341 3.40 -33.66 -4.43
CA LYS A 341 2.83 -32.45 -5.03
C LYS A 341 1.30 -32.42 -5.02
N GLY A 342 0.65 -33.58 -4.92
CA GLY A 342 -0.83 -33.71 -4.96
C GLY A 342 -1.54 -32.79 -3.97
N PRO A 343 -1.28 -32.87 -2.67
CA PRO A 343 -1.96 -32.01 -1.67
C PRO A 343 -1.75 -30.50 -1.92
N VAL A 344 -0.57 -30.08 -2.39
CA VAL A 344 -0.32 -28.68 -2.74
C VAL A 344 -1.18 -28.24 -3.90
N ILE A 345 -1.28 -29.08 -4.95
CA ILE A 345 -2.11 -28.79 -6.12
C ILE A 345 -3.57 -28.62 -5.69
N GLU A 346 -4.09 -29.54 -4.89
CA GLU A 346 -5.48 -29.50 -4.39
C GLU A 346 -5.73 -28.21 -3.61
N SER A 347 -4.88 -27.87 -2.65
CA SER A 347 -5.04 -26.67 -1.83
C SER A 347 -4.93 -25.37 -2.63
N VAL A 348 -4.02 -25.28 -3.60
CA VAL A 348 -3.91 -24.11 -4.49
C VAL A 348 -5.15 -23.97 -5.37
N LEU A 349 -5.66 -25.08 -5.92
CA LEU A 349 -6.87 -25.05 -6.74
C LEU A 349 -8.10 -24.68 -5.92
N GLU A 350 -8.21 -25.19 -4.70
CA GLU A 350 -9.30 -24.84 -3.77
C GLU A 350 -9.27 -23.33 -3.42
N GLU A 351 -8.09 -22.75 -3.17
CA GLU A 351 -7.95 -21.32 -2.92
C GLU A 351 -8.28 -20.47 -4.15
N LEU A 352 -7.87 -20.89 -5.35
CA LEU A 352 -8.09 -20.12 -6.58
C LEU A 352 -9.52 -20.23 -7.11
N LYS A 353 -10.22 -21.32 -6.87
CA LYS A 353 -11.56 -21.57 -7.41
C LYS A 353 -12.54 -20.42 -7.15
N PRO A 354 -12.76 -19.94 -5.90
CA PRO A 354 -13.70 -18.83 -5.66
C PRO A 354 -13.24 -17.51 -6.28
N ILE A 355 -11.93 -17.31 -6.46
CA ILE A 355 -11.39 -16.13 -7.13
C ILE A 355 -11.74 -16.19 -8.63
N GLN A 356 -11.52 -17.34 -9.25
CA GLN A 356 -11.81 -17.55 -10.68
C GLN A 356 -13.32 -17.44 -10.98
N GLU A 357 -14.17 -18.00 -10.11
CA GLU A 357 -15.62 -17.90 -10.23
C GLU A 357 -16.11 -16.45 -10.15
N ARG A 358 -15.58 -15.66 -9.22
CA ARG A 358 -15.89 -14.22 -9.15
C ARG A 358 -15.36 -13.44 -10.34
N ALA A 359 -14.12 -13.72 -10.78
CA ALA A 359 -13.52 -13.04 -11.93
C ALA A 359 -14.32 -13.26 -13.22
N ALA A 360 -14.86 -14.47 -13.44
CA ALA A 360 -15.65 -14.81 -14.63
C ALA A 360 -16.85 -13.88 -14.83
N GLN A 361 -17.53 -13.48 -13.76
CA GLN A 361 -18.68 -12.55 -13.82
C GLN A 361 -18.32 -11.19 -14.41
N TYR A 362 -17.12 -10.70 -14.11
CA TYR A 362 -16.65 -9.41 -14.60
C TYR A 362 -16.02 -9.48 -16.00
N ALA A 363 -15.55 -10.66 -16.40
CA ALA A 363 -15.10 -10.92 -17.77
C ALA A 363 -16.30 -10.98 -18.74
N GLU A 364 -17.47 -11.47 -18.28
CA GLU A 364 -18.70 -11.53 -19.06
C GLU A 364 -19.34 -10.14 -19.24
N ASP A 365 -19.25 -9.25 -18.23
CA ASP A 365 -19.78 -7.88 -18.31
C ASP A 365 -18.70 -6.83 -17.91
N PRO A 366 -17.88 -6.37 -18.86
CA PRO A 366 -16.86 -5.35 -18.60
C PRO A 366 -17.43 -4.00 -18.14
N MET A 367 -18.72 -3.73 -18.33
CA MET A 367 -19.33 -2.49 -17.86
C MET A 367 -19.45 -2.45 -16.35
N LEU A 368 -19.60 -3.59 -15.69
CA LEU A 368 -19.63 -3.65 -14.22
C LEU A 368 -18.34 -3.08 -13.61
N ILE A 369 -17.18 -3.48 -14.12
CA ILE A 369 -15.89 -2.98 -13.65
C ILE A 369 -15.72 -1.49 -13.94
N LYS A 370 -16.12 -1.04 -15.13
CA LYS A 370 -16.02 0.37 -15.51
C LYS A 370 -16.87 1.25 -14.59
N ASN A 371 -18.07 0.81 -14.24
CA ASN A 371 -18.95 1.52 -13.33
C ASN A 371 -18.36 1.59 -11.90
N VAL A 372 -17.87 0.47 -11.38
CA VAL A 372 -17.20 0.42 -10.06
C VAL A 372 -16.04 1.42 -10.01
N VAL A 373 -15.19 1.43 -11.03
CA VAL A 373 -14.06 2.35 -11.10
C VAL A 373 -14.52 3.80 -11.26
N ALA A 374 -15.53 4.06 -12.08
CA ALA A 374 -16.06 5.42 -12.27
C ALA A 374 -16.61 6.01 -10.94
N GLU A 375 -17.42 5.23 -10.21
CA GLU A 375 -17.93 5.63 -8.90
C GLU A 375 -16.81 5.82 -7.87
N GLY A 376 -15.82 4.94 -7.88
CA GLY A 376 -14.63 5.05 -7.02
C GLY A 376 -13.82 6.30 -7.33
N CYS A 377 -13.60 6.62 -8.61
CA CYS A 377 -12.93 7.84 -9.02
C CYS A 377 -13.67 9.12 -8.58
N GLU A 378 -15.01 9.12 -8.67
CA GLU A 378 -15.80 10.26 -8.21
C GLU A 378 -15.72 10.45 -6.68
N ARG A 379 -15.77 9.36 -5.90
CA ARG A 379 -15.58 9.41 -4.45
C ARG A 379 -14.18 9.92 -4.10
N ALA A 380 -13.15 9.35 -4.70
CA ALA A 380 -11.76 9.75 -4.48
C ALA A 380 -11.54 11.21 -4.86
N ARG A 381 -12.08 11.64 -6.01
CA ARG A 381 -11.96 13.01 -6.49
C ARG A 381 -12.63 14.04 -5.60
N LYS A 382 -13.79 13.70 -5.02
CA LYS A 382 -14.45 14.56 -4.03
C LYS A 382 -13.55 14.82 -2.83
N MET A 383 -12.93 13.77 -2.27
CA MET A 383 -12.01 13.89 -1.14
C MET A 383 -10.75 14.68 -1.52
N ALA A 384 -10.17 14.39 -2.68
CA ALA A 384 -9.00 15.10 -3.19
C ALA A 384 -9.26 16.61 -3.35
N ARG A 385 -10.42 16.99 -3.88
CA ARG A 385 -10.82 18.40 -4.04
C ARG A 385 -10.98 19.13 -2.71
N GLU A 386 -11.45 18.45 -1.67
CA GLU A 386 -11.55 19.03 -0.33
C GLU A 386 -10.17 19.40 0.21
N THR A 387 -9.21 18.50 0.12
CA THR A 387 -7.81 18.77 0.50
C THR A 387 -7.18 19.84 -0.38
N MET A 388 -7.38 19.78 -1.70
CA MET A 388 -6.83 20.79 -2.63
C MET A 388 -7.40 22.19 -2.40
N ARG A 389 -8.65 22.30 -1.96
CA ARG A 389 -9.23 23.60 -1.56
C ARG A 389 -8.44 24.22 -0.40
N GLU A 390 -8.15 23.44 0.65
CA GLU A 390 -7.36 23.89 1.79
C GLU A 390 -5.92 24.25 1.37
N VAL A 391 -5.30 23.40 0.57
CA VAL A 391 -3.94 23.64 0.04
C VAL A 391 -3.88 24.94 -0.76
N ARG A 392 -4.80 25.14 -1.69
CA ARG A 392 -4.87 26.38 -2.50
C ARG A 392 -5.10 27.62 -1.65
N GLU A 393 -5.98 27.51 -0.62
CA GLU A 393 -6.28 28.61 0.29
C GLU A 393 -5.01 29.09 1.02
N VAL A 394 -4.26 28.17 1.62
CA VAL A 394 -3.06 28.55 2.40
C VAL A 394 -1.88 28.97 1.51
N MET A 395 -1.83 28.52 0.27
CA MET A 395 -0.82 28.92 -0.71
C MET A 395 -1.19 30.21 -1.44
N GLY A 396 -2.35 30.82 -1.18
CA GLY A 396 -2.80 32.05 -1.82
C GLY A 396 -3.28 31.86 -3.26
N LEU A 397 -3.72 30.66 -3.62
CA LEU A 397 -4.16 30.29 -4.96
C LEU A 397 -5.71 30.22 -5.11
N SER A 398 -6.42 30.69 -4.11
CA SER A 398 -7.91 30.81 -4.14
C SER A 398 -8.31 32.15 -4.76
N TYR A 399 -8.29 32.25 -6.07
CA TYR A 399 -8.67 33.46 -6.80
C TYR A 399 -10.19 33.70 -6.76
N SER A 400 -10.77 33.87 -5.58
CA SER A 400 -12.20 34.16 -5.38
C SER A 400 -12.45 35.63 -5.13
#